data_ca85878ded78352e6f573b64463969f4
#
_entry.id   ca85878ded78352e6f573b64463969f4
#
_cell.length_a   1.000
_cell.length_b   1.000
_cell.length_c   1.000
_cell.angle_alpha   90.00
_cell.angle_beta   90.00
_cell.angle_gamma   90.00
#
_symmetry.space_group_name_H-M   'P 1'
#
loop_
_entity.id
_entity.type
_entity.pdbx_description
1 polymer ?
#
loop_
_entity_poly.entity_id
_entity_poly.type
_entity_poly.pdbx_seq_one_letter_code
_entity_poly.pdbx_strand_id
1 'polypeptide(L)'
;MDAVRTAKRLGAKKVSILYRRRRNDMTALAAIDPDPAQYEVVEDRDSFDYIYSGEEMRLLPGRKYSKMKNRISRFRRDYGDRAEFVLLGPEDEPEILQFLDRWSSKKESDDALNRLDSEETGIREAIRFCREAEITIAGVRVNGILEAFSMGTECKETDMTVTHVEKADTELRGLYNYLEKEFLLHSYPETGLVNREDDMGLENLRRTKESMHPVRMEKKYTILERERN
;
A
#
# COMPACT_ATOMS: atom_id res chain seq x y z
N MET A 1 -22.57 -16.39 -1.06
CA MET A 1 -23.68 -16.01 -0.14
C MET A 1 -23.35 -16.22 1.33
N ASP A 2 -22.57 -17.23 1.69
CA ASP A 2 -22.30 -17.54 3.10
C ASP A 2 -21.45 -16.49 3.85
N ALA A 3 -20.48 -15.85 3.19
CA ALA A 3 -19.61 -14.88 3.83
C ALA A 3 -20.35 -13.62 4.32
N VAL A 4 -21.27 -13.07 3.51
CA VAL A 4 -22.07 -11.90 3.89
C VAL A 4 -23.04 -12.25 5.01
N ARG A 5 -23.71 -13.42 4.93
CA ARG A 5 -24.58 -13.90 6.00
C ARG A 5 -23.83 -14.18 7.30
N THR A 6 -22.62 -14.75 7.20
CA THR A 6 -21.78 -15.03 8.35
C THR A 6 -21.31 -13.73 9.01
N ALA A 7 -20.82 -12.76 8.23
CA ALA A 7 -20.41 -11.45 8.75
C ALA A 7 -21.56 -10.73 9.46
N LYS A 8 -22.80 -10.81 8.92
CA LYS A 8 -24.00 -10.25 9.55
C LYS A 8 -24.37 -10.95 10.86
N ARG A 9 -24.31 -12.29 10.91
CA ARG A 9 -24.51 -13.03 12.18
C ARG A 9 -23.52 -12.62 13.26
N LEU A 10 -22.31 -12.17 12.86
CA LEU A 10 -21.28 -11.65 13.75
C LEU A 10 -21.45 -10.16 14.05
N GLY A 11 -22.56 -9.53 13.60
CA GLY A 11 -22.89 -8.13 13.92
C GLY A 11 -22.23 -7.09 13.02
N ALA A 12 -21.67 -7.48 11.88
CA ALA A 12 -21.08 -6.54 10.93
C ALA A 12 -22.17 -5.62 10.33
N LYS A 13 -22.00 -4.30 10.50
CA LYS A 13 -22.90 -3.27 9.94
C LYS A 13 -22.57 -2.99 8.46
N LYS A 14 -21.34 -3.22 8.03
CA LYS A 14 -20.85 -3.05 6.65
C LYS A 14 -20.03 -4.28 6.28
N VAL A 15 -20.22 -4.82 5.08
CA VAL A 15 -19.38 -5.89 4.52
C VAL A 15 -18.81 -5.38 3.23
N SER A 16 -17.48 -5.23 3.16
CA SER A 16 -16.78 -4.87 1.94
C SER A 16 -16.16 -6.13 1.35
N ILE A 17 -16.42 -6.36 0.06
CA ILE A 17 -15.85 -7.50 -0.65
C ILE A 17 -14.75 -6.99 -1.55
N LEU A 18 -13.51 -7.35 -1.22
CA LEU A 18 -12.35 -7.11 -2.04
C LEU A 18 -12.37 -8.06 -3.22
N TYR A 19 -12.54 -7.51 -4.42
CA TYR A 19 -12.59 -8.27 -5.64
C TYR A 19 -11.30 -8.10 -6.42
N ARG A 20 -10.52 -9.20 -6.58
CA ARG A 20 -9.38 -9.26 -7.51
C ARG A 20 -9.86 -9.70 -8.87
N ARG A 21 -9.84 -8.81 -9.84
CA ARG A 21 -10.17 -9.12 -11.23
C ARG A 21 -9.07 -10.00 -11.85
N ARG A 22 -9.31 -11.31 -11.96
CA ARG A 22 -8.69 -12.09 -13.04
C ARG A 22 -9.37 -11.69 -14.36
N ARG A 23 -8.60 -11.66 -15.43
CA ARG A 23 -9.09 -11.37 -16.81
C ARG A 23 -10.46 -12.03 -17.03
N ASN A 24 -11.53 -11.24 -17.17
CA ASN A 24 -12.94 -11.62 -17.41
C ASN A 24 -13.86 -11.77 -16.19
N ASP A 25 -13.57 -11.16 -15.06
CA ASP A 25 -14.34 -11.50 -13.87
C ASP A 25 -15.35 -10.44 -13.39
N MET A 26 -16.42 -10.29 -14.16
CA MET A 26 -17.74 -10.02 -13.57
C MET A 26 -18.27 -11.24 -12.78
N THR A 27 -17.55 -12.37 -12.82
CA THR A 27 -17.96 -13.65 -12.25
C THR A 27 -18.03 -13.69 -10.73
N ALA A 28 -17.20 -12.94 -9.99
CA ALA A 28 -17.30 -13.02 -8.54
C ALA A 28 -18.43 -12.14 -7.99
N LEU A 29 -18.68 -10.95 -8.58
CA LEU A 29 -19.89 -10.19 -8.25
C LEU A 29 -21.15 -10.97 -8.66
N ALA A 30 -21.12 -11.60 -9.85
CA ALA A 30 -22.18 -12.48 -10.33
C ALA A 30 -22.29 -13.77 -9.51
N ALA A 31 -21.19 -14.31 -8.96
CA ALA A 31 -21.22 -15.47 -8.06
C ALA A 31 -21.79 -15.16 -6.68
N ILE A 32 -21.69 -13.90 -6.24
CA ILE A 32 -22.33 -13.43 -5.01
C ILE A 32 -23.81 -13.17 -5.26
N ASP A 33 -24.18 -12.75 -6.48
CA ASP A 33 -25.53 -12.44 -6.95
C ASP A 33 -26.43 -11.86 -5.84
N PRO A 34 -26.09 -10.66 -5.32
CA PRO A 34 -26.85 -10.08 -4.23
C PRO A 34 -28.26 -9.75 -4.74
N ASP A 35 -29.29 -10.26 -4.07
CA ASP A 35 -30.68 -9.96 -4.37
C ASP A 35 -30.88 -8.42 -4.40
N PRO A 36 -31.21 -7.83 -5.57
CA PRO A 36 -31.34 -6.37 -5.71
C PRO A 36 -32.48 -5.78 -4.84
N ALA A 37 -33.43 -6.61 -4.40
CA ALA A 37 -34.48 -6.17 -3.50
C ALA A 37 -34.00 -5.99 -2.06
N GLN A 38 -32.92 -6.66 -1.69
CA GLN A 38 -32.37 -6.63 -0.33
C GLN A 38 -31.05 -5.84 -0.25
N TYR A 39 -30.32 -5.76 -1.35
CA TYR A 39 -28.97 -5.18 -1.37
C TYR A 39 -28.81 -4.16 -2.49
N GLU A 40 -27.93 -3.20 -2.24
CA GLU A 40 -27.41 -2.27 -3.22
C GLU A 40 -25.91 -2.50 -3.38
N VAL A 41 -25.43 -2.56 -4.61
CA VAL A 41 -24.00 -2.66 -4.93
C VAL A 41 -23.53 -1.29 -5.37
N VAL A 42 -22.63 -0.70 -4.59
CA VAL A 42 -22.11 0.64 -4.83
C VAL A 42 -20.63 0.55 -5.16
N GLU A 43 -20.23 1.19 -6.25
CA GLU A 43 -18.81 1.33 -6.60
C GLU A 43 -18.13 2.25 -5.57
N ASP A 44 -17.09 1.74 -4.90
CA ASP A 44 -16.34 2.47 -3.86
C ASP A 44 -15.03 3.00 -4.43
N ARG A 45 -15.10 4.16 -5.09
CA ARG A 45 -13.95 4.78 -5.78
C ARG A 45 -12.78 5.06 -4.85
N ASP A 46 -13.04 5.39 -3.60
CA ASP A 46 -12.01 5.76 -2.63
C ASP A 46 -11.17 4.56 -2.19
N SER A 47 -11.71 3.35 -2.38
CA SER A 47 -11.05 2.07 -2.09
C SER A 47 -10.39 1.42 -3.32
N PHE A 48 -10.37 2.05 -4.49
CA PHE A 48 -9.75 1.47 -5.69
C PHE A 48 -8.24 1.35 -5.56
N ASP A 49 -7.71 0.16 -5.84
CA ASP A 49 -6.26 -0.04 -5.86
C ASP A 49 -5.62 0.49 -7.14
N TYR A 50 -4.47 1.09 -6.98
CA TYR A 50 -3.63 1.58 -8.06
C TYR A 50 -2.61 0.52 -8.46
N ILE A 51 -2.69 0.06 -9.72
CA ILE A 51 -1.80 -0.98 -10.25
C ILE A 51 -0.83 -0.35 -11.23
N TYR A 52 0.44 -0.62 -11.03
CA TYR A 52 1.55 -0.10 -11.84
C TYR A 52 2.30 -1.22 -12.55
N SER A 53 3.06 -0.88 -13.59
CA SER A 53 4.05 -1.78 -14.17
C SER A 53 5.26 -1.88 -13.25
N GLY A 54 5.62 -3.10 -12.83
CA GLY A 54 6.80 -3.34 -11.99
C GLY A 54 8.09 -2.90 -12.71
N GLU A 55 8.22 -3.21 -13.99
CA GLU A 55 9.36 -2.76 -14.81
C GLU A 55 9.47 -1.23 -14.86
N GLU A 56 8.36 -0.53 -15.13
CA GLU A 56 8.38 0.93 -15.21
C GLU A 56 8.71 1.58 -13.86
N MET A 57 8.22 1.00 -12.76
CA MET A 57 8.51 1.50 -11.41
C MET A 57 9.99 1.31 -11.03
N ARG A 58 10.63 0.20 -11.45
CA ARG A 58 12.07 -0.05 -11.23
C ARG A 58 12.94 0.83 -12.12
N LEU A 59 12.61 0.97 -13.41
CA LEU A 59 13.47 1.60 -14.41
C LEU A 59 13.17 3.09 -14.62
N LEU A 60 11.95 3.53 -14.35
CA LEU A 60 11.45 4.90 -14.54
C LEU A 60 11.71 5.44 -15.97
N PRO A 61 11.26 4.73 -17.03
CA PRO A 61 11.63 5.05 -18.39
C PRO A 61 10.97 6.33 -18.89
N GLY A 62 11.70 7.06 -19.77
CA GLY A 62 11.15 8.19 -20.51
C GLY A 62 10.88 9.45 -19.70
N ARG A 63 10.18 10.39 -20.33
CA ARG A 63 9.94 11.75 -19.80
C ARG A 63 8.83 11.80 -18.74
N LYS A 64 7.88 10.87 -18.77
CA LYS A 64 6.78 10.84 -17.81
C LYS A 64 7.27 10.70 -16.36
N TYR A 65 8.40 10.02 -16.15
CA TYR A 65 9.04 9.84 -14.82
C TYR A 65 10.11 10.89 -14.49
N SER A 66 10.28 11.96 -15.29
CA SER A 66 11.35 12.95 -15.06
C SER A 66 11.30 13.58 -13.67
N LYS A 67 10.10 13.90 -13.16
CA LYS A 67 9.94 14.47 -11.81
C LYS A 67 10.41 13.50 -10.72
N MET A 68 10.06 12.22 -10.86
CA MET A 68 10.45 11.16 -9.93
C MET A 68 11.97 10.94 -9.97
N LYS A 69 12.56 10.80 -11.16
CA LYS A 69 14.01 10.69 -11.33
C LYS A 69 14.76 11.88 -10.72
N ASN A 70 14.25 13.10 -10.91
CA ASN A 70 14.88 14.29 -10.35
C ASN A 70 14.85 14.29 -8.81
N ARG A 71 13.76 13.80 -8.20
CA ARG A 71 13.66 13.66 -6.73
C ARG A 71 14.66 12.63 -6.21
N ILE A 72 14.75 11.46 -6.86
CA ILE A 72 15.71 10.41 -6.52
C ILE A 72 17.15 10.92 -6.69
N SER A 73 17.46 11.59 -7.80
CA SER A 73 18.78 12.17 -8.05
C SER A 73 19.15 13.23 -7.02
N ARG A 74 18.16 14.02 -6.57
CA ARG A 74 18.38 14.98 -5.49
C ARG A 74 18.72 14.27 -4.17
N PHE A 75 17.93 13.25 -3.78
CA PHE A 75 18.20 12.48 -2.58
C PHE A 75 19.61 11.84 -2.63
N ARG A 76 19.95 11.19 -3.75
CA ARG A 76 21.28 10.58 -3.94
C ARG A 76 22.41 11.59 -3.86
N ARG A 77 22.23 12.79 -4.42
CA ARG A 77 23.25 13.85 -4.33
C ARG A 77 23.42 14.36 -2.91
N ASP A 78 22.32 14.54 -2.19
CA ASP A 78 22.33 15.17 -0.88
C ASP A 78 22.72 14.18 0.25
N TYR A 79 22.44 12.86 0.05
CA TYR A 79 22.58 11.82 1.08
C TYR A 79 23.24 10.52 0.61
N GLY A 80 23.56 10.35 -0.68
CA GLY A 80 23.95 9.06 -1.25
C GLY A 80 25.12 8.36 -0.54
N ASP A 81 26.12 9.11 -0.10
CA ASP A 81 27.28 8.57 0.62
C ASP A 81 26.95 8.10 2.04
N ARG A 82 25.77 8.43 2.55
CA ARG A 82 25.32 8.21 3.92
C ARG A 82 24.02 7.43 4.00
N ALA A 83 23.44 7.09 2.84
CA ALA A 83 22.21 6.37 2.72
C ALA A 83 22.48 4.90 2.38
N GLU A 84 21.91 4.00 3.14
CA GLU A 84 22.00 2.55 2.96
C GLU A 84 20.62 1.95 2.85
N PHE A 85 20.36 1.16 1.78
CA PHE A 85 19.19 0.33 1.69
C PHE A 85 19.42 -0.98 2.43
N VAL A 86 18.51 -1.37 3.31
CA VAL A 86 18.64 -2.54 4.18
C VAL A 86 17.38 -3.38 4.15
N LEU A 87 17.54 -4.71 4.21
CA LEU A 87 16.43 -5.61 4.54
C LEU A 87 16.28 -5.64 6.06
N LEU A 88 15.05 -5.64 6.52
CA LEU A 88 14.68 -5.60 7.94
C LEU A 88 13.94 -6.87 8.34
N GLY A 89 14.06 -7.25 9.60
CA GLY A 89 13.42 -8.42 10.17
C GLY A 89 12.77 -8.15 11.52
N PRO A 90 12.28 -9.19 12.22
CA PRO A 90 11.70 -9.06 13.56
C PRO A 90 12.66 -8.44 14.57
N GLU A 91 13.95 -8.63 14.40
CA GLU A 91 15.03 -8.07 15.21
C GLU A 91 15.11 -6.53 15.12
N ASP A 92 14.64 -5.94 14.02
CA ASP A 92 14.64 -4.49 13.78
C ASP A 92 13.33 -3.81 14.27
N GLU A 93 12.39 -4.56 14.89
CA GLU A 93 11.13 -4.00 15.43
C GLU A 93 11.38 -2.72 16.25
N PRO A 94 12.35 -2.67 17.20
CA PRO A 94 12.57 -1.46 17.99
C PRO A 94 12.95 -0.24 17.16
N GLU A 95 13.77 -0.41 16.12
CA GLU A 95 14.20 0.67 15.24
C GLU A 95 13.03 1.18 14.37
N ILE A 96 12.22 0.26 13.81
CA ILE A 96 11.03 0.60 13.03
C ILE A 96 10.04 1.39 13.88
N LEU A 97 9.80 0.97 15.11
CA LEU A 97 8.88 1.65 16.02
C LEU A 97 9.41 3.03 16.44
N GLN A 98 10.70 3.14 16.72
CA GLN A 98 11.32 4.43 17.00
C GLN A 98 11.18 5.39 15.81
N PHE A 99 11.30 4.90 14.59
CA PHE A 99 11.03 5.70 13.39
C PHE A 99 9.56 6.13 13.33
N LEU A 100 8.61 5.22 13.57
CA LEU A 100 7.18 5.53 13.57
C LEU A 100 6.82 6.60 14.58
N ASP A 101 7.37 6.54 15.80
CA ASP A 101 7.17 7.55 16.84
C ASP A 101 7.62 8.94 16.37
N ARG A 102 8.82 9.03 15.75
CA ARG A 102 9.32 10.30 15.19
C ARG A 102 8.47 10.79 14.01
N TRP A 103 8.05 9.86 13.16
CA TRP A 103 7.25 10.17 11.96
C TRP A 103 5.84 10.63 12.34
N SER A 104 5.20 9.99 13.32
CA SER A 104 3.85 10.33 13.79
C SER A 104 3.83 11.67 14.54
N SER A 105 4.84 11.95 15.37
CA SER A 105 4.94 13.21 16.12
C SER A 105 5.01 14.47 15.22
N LYS A 106 5.34 14.32 13.95
CA LYS A 106 5.34 15.40 12.96
C LYS A 106 3.95 15.65 12.34
N LYS A 107 2.92 14.87 12.68
CA LYS A 107 1.55 15.01 12.14
C LYS A 107 0.61 15.63 13.17
N GLU A 108 0.03 16.78 12.83
CA GLU A 108 -0.71 17.68 13.76
C GLU A 108 -2.22 17.43 13.89
N SER A 109 -2.80 16.29 13.44
CA SER A 109 -4.27 16.11 13.51
C SER A 109 -4.72 14.90 14.32
N ASP A 110 -5.73 15.09 15.20
CA ASP A 110 -6.33 14.04 16.05
C ASP A 110 -6.90 12.86 15.25
N ASP A 111 -7.48 13.09 14.07
CA ASP A 111 -7.96 12.02 13.17
C ASP A 111 -6.82 11.19 12.59
N ALA A 112 -5.64 11.80 12.42
CA ALA A 112 -4.43 11.08 12.00
C ALA A 112 -3.92 10.18 13.13
N LEU A 113 -3.98 10.60 14.39
CA LEU A 113 -3.53 9.83 15.55
C LEU A 113 -4.33 8.54 15.75
N ASN A 114 -5.66 8.59 15.69
CA ASN A 114 -6.51 7.41 15.82
C ASN A 114 -6.31 6.37 14.72
N ARG A 115 -5.97 6.81 13.49
CA ARG A 115 -5.61 5.91 12.39
C ARG A 115 -4.20 5.32 12.57
N LEU A 116 -3.29 6.09 13.14
CA LEU A 116 -1.92 5.67 13.42
C LEU A 116 -1.87 4.55 14.46
N ASP A 117 -2.67 4.58 15.52
CA ASP A 117 -2.71 3.55 16.56
C ASP A 117 -3.12 2.18 15.99
N SER A 118 -4.13 2.16 15.10
CA SER A 118 -4.57 0.91 14.45
C SER A 118 -3.55 0.43 13.40
N GLU A 119 -2.93 1.35 12.67
CA GLU A 119 -1.90 1.04 11.70
C GLU A 119 -0.62 0.53 12.37
N GLU A 120 -0.21 1.15 13.48
CA GLU A 120 0.95 0.71 14.26
C GLU A 120 0.78 -0.71 14.80
N THR A 121 -0.41 -1.04 15.33
CA THR A 121 -0.71 -2.40 15.77
C THR A 121 -0.56 -3.40 14.63
N GLY A 122 -1.09 -3.09 13.43
CA GLY A 122 -0.94 -3.92 12.25
C GLY A 122 0.53 -4.06 11.80
N ILE A 123 1.30 -2.97 11.86
CA ILE A 123 2.74 -2.98 11.55
C ILE A 123 3.51 -3.87 12.53
N ARG A 124 3.24 -3.78 13.83
CA ARG A 124 3.87 -4.66 14.86
C ARG A 124 3.60 -6.14 14.59
N GLU A 125 2.36 -6.49 14.28
CA GLU A 125 2.02 -7.86 13.93
C GLU A 125 2.69 -8.30 12.62
N ALA A 126 2.69 -7.45 11.60
CA ALA A 126 3.37 -7.73 10.34
C ALA A 126 4.87 -7.98 10.53
N ILE A 127 5.55 -7.21 11.40
CA ILE A 127 6.96 -7.44 11.74
C ILE A 127 7.15 -8.80 12.41
N ARG A 128 6.34 -9.12 13.42
CA ARG A 128 6.45 -10.39 14.18
C ARG A 128 6.26 -11.61 13.32
N PHE A 129 5.32 -11.56 12.39
CA PHE A 129 4.95 -12.68 11.53
C PHE A 129 5.49 -12.57 10.09
N CYS A 130 6.45 -11.67 9.84
CA CYS A 130 6.90 -11.40 8.46
C CYS A 130 7.46 -12.65 7.77
N ARG A 131 8.12 -13.53 8.50
CA ARG A 131 8.69 -14.78 7.94
C ARG A 131 7.60 -15.79 7.58
N GLU A 132 6.60 -15.98 8.44
CA GLU A 132 5.48 -16.91 8.23
C GLU A 132 4.51 -16.40 7.15
N ALA A 133 4.31 -15.08 7.10
CA ALA A 133 3.41 -14.42 6.16
C ALA A 133 4.12 -14.01 4.85
N GLU A 134 5.40 -14.34 4.69
CA GLU A 134 6.22 -13.98 3.53
C GLU A 134 6.21 -12.48 3.23
N ILE A 135 6.15 -11.64 4.30
CA ILE A 135 6.22 -10.18 4.18
C ILE A 135 7.69 -9.78 4.12
N THR A 136 8.07 -9.13 3.03
CA THR A 136 9.38 -8.48 2.93
C THR A 136 9.31 -7.10 3.55
N ILE A 137 10.25 -6.81 4.45
CA ILE A 137 10.41 -5.50 5.06
C ILE A 137 11.78 -4.96 4.64
N ALA A 138 11.83 -3.73 4.17
CA ALA A 138 13.08 -3.06 3.85
C ALA A 138 13.03 -1.58 4.24
N GLY A 139 14.18 -0.99 4.44
CA GLY A 139 14.28 0.40 4.85
C GLY A 139 15.47 1.13 4.25
N VAL A 140 15.54 2.41 4.53
CA VAL A 140 16.69 3.25 4.21
C VAL A 140 17.18 3.90 5.49
N ARG A 141 18.43 3.59 5.85
CA ARG A 141 19.15 4.28 6.92
C ARG A 141 19.92 5.46 6.31
N VAL A 142 19.85 6.61 6.96
CA VAL A 142 20.67 7.78 6.64
C VAL A 142 21.51 8.14 7.87
N ASN A 143 22.83 8.18 7.73
CA ASN A 143 23.76 8.29 8.85
C ASN A 143 23.55 7.22 9.95
N GLY A 144 23.16 6.01 9.55
CA GLY A 144 22.91 4.90 10.47
C GLY A 144 21.54 4.93 11.18
N ILE A 145 20.68 5.91 10.89
CA ILE A 145 19.33 6.04 11.47
C ILE A 145 18.30 5.65 10.41
N LEU A 146 17.33 4.81 10.77
CA LEU A 146 16.22 4.45 9.88
C LEU A 146 15.34 5.67 9.64
N GLU A 147 15.24 6.10 8.39
CA GLU A 147 14.46 7.27 7.97
C GLU A 147 13.34 6.93 6.98
N ALA A 148 13.26 5.68 6.56
CA ALA A 148 12.17 5.17 5.75
C ALA A 148 12.09 3.66 5.82
N PHE A 149 10.88 3.09 5.70
CA PHE A 149 10.69 1.65 5.49
C PHE A 149 9.47 1.36 4.63
N SER A 150 9.46 0.17 4.03
CA SER A 150 8.36 -0.37 3.25
C SER A 150 8.12 -1.83 3.61
N MET A 151 6.85 -2.27 3.52
CA MET A 151 6.43 -3.65 3.70
C MET A 151 5.64 -4.09 2.47
N GLY A 152 5.90 -5.30 1.98
CA GLY A 152 5.18 -5.83 0.84
C GLY A 152 5.16 -7.35 0.81
N THR A 153 4.26 -7.90 0.00
CA THR A 153 4.13 -9.32 -0.28
C THR A 153 4.09 -9.56 -1.78
N GLU A 154 4.57 -10.71 -2.22
CA GLU A 154 4.47 -11.13 -3.61
C GLU A 154 3.41 -12.21 -3.78
N CYS A 155 2.57 -12.08 -4.79
CA CYS A 155 1.67 -13.13 -5.24
C CYS A 155 2.14 -13.63 -6.61
N LYS A 156 2.87 -14.73 -6.60
CA LYS A 156 3.49 -15.33 -7.82
C LYS A 156 2.44 -15.75 -8.84
N GLU A 157 1.27 -16.23 -8.39
CA GLU A 157 0.18 -16.66 -9.27
C GLU A 157 -0.39 -15.52 -10.12
N THR A 158 -0.27 -14.29 -9.67
CA THR A 158 -0.77 -13.09 -10.37
C THR A 158 0.35 -12.22 -10.90
N ASP A 159 1.61 -12.61 -10.72
CA ASP A 159 2.79 -11.82 -11.06
C ASP A 159 2.67 -10.38 -10.51
N MET A 160 2.32 -10.28 -9.22
CA MET A 160 2.02 -9.00 -8.59
C MET A 160 2.60 -8.91 -7.18
N THR A 161 3.28 -7.81 -6.91
CA THR A 161 3.66 -7.40 -5.55
C THR A 161 2.63 -6.42 -4.99
N VAL A 162 2.30 -6.54 -3.72
CA VAL A 162 1.49 -5.56 -2.99
C VAL A 162 2.38 -4.82 -2.01
N THR A 163 2.42 -3.50 -2.12
CA THR A 163 3.07 -2.63 -1.13
C THR A 163 2.02 -2.20 -0.10
N HIS A 164 2.10 -2.76 1.11
CA HIS A 164 1.13 -2.53 2.17
C HIS A 164 1.42 -1.28 2.99
N VAL A 165 2.68 -1.05 3.29
CA VAL A 165 3.14 0.08 4.09
C VAL A 165 4.32 0.75 3.41
N GLU A 166 4.31 2.06 3.36
CA GLU A 166 5.43 2.87 2.91
C GLU A 166 5.46 4.17 3.71
N LYS A 167 6.51 4.34 4.50
CA LYS A 167 6.72 5.51 5.34
C LYS A 167 8.13 6.06 5.13
N ALA A 168 8.26 7.36 5.03
CA ALA A 168 9.56 8.02 4.96
C ALA A 168 9.51 9.40 5.60
N ASP A 169 10.64 9.88 6.09
CA ASP A 169 10.77 11.25 6.54
C ASP A 169 10.65 12.22 5.35
N THR A 170 9.64 13.08 5.41
CA THR A 170 9.34 14.06 4.36
C THR A 170 10.35 15.19 4.26
N GLU A 171 11.13 15.43 5.31
CA GLU A 171 12.21 16.43 5.32
C GLU A 171 13.37 15.99 4.41
N LEU A 172 13.59 14.67 4.27
CA LEU A 172 14.58 14.11 3.36
C LEU A 172 14.02 14.01 1.94
N ARG A 173 14.07 15.13 1.23
CA ARG A 173 13.43 15.29 -0.08
C ARG A 173 13.86 14.22 -1.07
N GLY A 174 12.87 13.45 -1.58
CA GLY A 174 13.07 12.39 -2.56
C GLY A 174 13.23 11.00 -1.95
N LEU A 175 13.30 10.88 -0.61
CA LEU A 175 13.46 9.60 0.08
C LEU A 175 12.34 8.61 -0.22
N TYR A 176 11.06 9.04 -0.22
CA TYR A 176 9.94 8.19 -0.64
C TYR A 176 10.16 7.54 -2.01
N ASN A 177 10.52 8.36 -3.01
CA ASN A 177 10.72 7.84 -4.36
C ASN A 177 11.98 6.96 -4.47
N TYR A 178 12.99 7.25 -3.65
CA TYR A 178 14.19 6.42 -3.55
C TYR A 178 13.87 5.07 -2.92
N LEU A 179 13.21 5.06 -1.76
CA LEU A 179 12.79 3.85 -1.06
C LEU A 179 11.96 2.95 -1.99
N GLU A 180 10.91 3.49 -2.60
CA GLU A 180 10.02 2.75 -3.49
C GLU A 180 10.78 2.06 -4.63
N LYS A 181 11.66 2.80 -5.30
CA LYS A 181 12.47 2.25 -6.38
C LYS A 181 13.42 1.14 -5.89
N GLU A 182 14.18 1.40 -4.81
CA GLU A 182 15.13 0.42 -4.28
C GLU A 182 14.40 -0.81 -3.70
N PHE A 183 13.22 -0.62 -3.07
CA PHE A 183 12.40 -1.72 -2.58
C PHE A 183 12.00 -2.69 -3.70
N LEU A 184 11.48 -2.16 -4.82
CA LEU A 184 11.12 -3.01 -5.95
C LEU A 184 12.34 -3.60 -6.65
N LEU A 185 13.43 -2.86 -6.74
CA LEU A 185 14.65 -3.30 -7.41
C LEU A 185 15.33 -4.46 -6.68
N HIS A 186 15.36 -4.41 -5.35
CA HIS A 186 16.12 -5.36 -4.52
C HIS A 186 15.24 -6.48 -3.94
N SER A 187 13.97 -6.20 -3.65
CA SER A 187 13.08 -7.19 -3.04
C SER A 187 12.20 -7.93 -4.06
N TYR A 188 11.85 -7.26 -5.17
CA TYR A 188 10.93 -7.81 -6.17
C TYR A 188 11.40 -7.51 -7.61
N PRO A 189 12.63 -7.96 -7.99
CA PRO A 189 13.25 -7.61 -9.26
C PRO A 189 12.47 -8.10 -10.48
N GLU A 190 11.71 -9.18 -10.34
CA GLU A 190 11.00 -9.84 -11.46
C GLU A 190 9.50 -9.53 -11.49
N THR A 191 8.94 -8.84 -10.48
CA THR A 191 7.48 -8.59 -10.45
C THR A 191 7.01 -7.83 -11.68
N GLY A 192 5.96 -8.33 -12.34
CA GLY A 192 5.35 -7.67 -13.50
C GLY A 192 4.43 -6.53 -13.12
N LEU A 193 3.71 -6.66 -12.01
CA LEU A 193 2.75 -5.66 -11.53
C LEU A 193 3.02 -5.29 -10.07
N VAL A 194 2.72 -4.03 -9.74
CA VAL A 194 2.77 -3.53 -8.36
C VAL A 194 1.41 -2.93 -7.99
N ASN A 195 0.79 -3.49 -6.96
CA ASN A 195 -0.39 -2.93 -6.32
C ASN A 195 0.07 -2.05 -5.14
N ARG A 196 -0.28 -0.77 -5.15
CA ARG A 196 0.02 0.17 -4.07
C ARG A 196 -1.23 0.56 -3.28
N GLU A 197 -2.23 -0.30 -3.30
CA GLU A 197 -3.50 -0.10 -2.60
C GLU A 197 -4.22 1.20 -2.97
N ASP A 198 -5.19 1.62 -2.17
CA ASP A 198 -6.09 2.74 -2.46
C ASP A 198 -5.56 4.11 -2.02
N ASP A 199 -6.33 5.15 -2.29
CA ASP A 199 -6.04 6.54 -1.89
C ASP A 199 -6.84 6.99 -0.66
N MET A 200 -7.63 6.10 -0.06
CA MET A 200 -8.48 6.37 1.12
C MET A 200 -9.38 7.62 0.97
N GLY A 201 -9.71 8.03 -0.26
CA GLY A 201 -10.44 9.27 -0.54
C GLY A 201 -9.64 10.55 -0.29
N LEU A 202 -8.33 10.46 -0.03
CA LEU A 202 -7.47 11.62 0.23
C LEU A 202 -6.94 12.21 -1.07
N GLU A 203 -7.38 13.43 -1.40
CA GLU A 203 -7.07 14.11 -2.66
C GLU A 203 -5.55 14.26 -2.92
N ASN A 204 -4.76 14.56 -1.90
CA ASN A 204 -3.30 14.66 -2.02
C ASN A 204 -2.65 13.31 -2.34
N LEU A 205 -3.15 12.21 -1.74
CA LEU A 205 -2.67 10.86 -2.00
C LEU A 205 -3.10 10.40 -3.40
N ARG A 206 -4.36 10.68 -3.78
CA ARG A 206 -4.89 10.43 -5.12
C ARG A 206 -4.01 11.07 -6.20
N ARG A 207 -3.76 12.37 -6.12
CA ARG A 207 -2.87 13.08 -7.06
C ARG A 207 -1.48 12.50 -7.12
N THR A 208 -0.94 12.09 -5.97
CA THR A 208 0.38 11.46 -5.92
C THR A 208 0.36 10.13 -6.68
N LYS A 209 -0.59 9.24 -6.38
CA LYS A 209 -0.70 7.92 -7.03
C LYS A 209 -0.97 8.04 -8.52
N GLU A 210 -1.89 8.91 -8.95
CA GLU A 210 -2.16 9.18 -10.38
C GLU A 210 -0.94 9.72 -11.12
N SER A 211 -0.15 10.59 -10.47
CA SER A 211 1.07 11.15 -11.08
C SER A 211 2.17 10.11 -11.35
N MET A 212 2.05 8.91 -10.81
CA MET A 212 2.97 7.80 -11.01
C MET A 212 2.55 6.88 -12.16
N HIS A 213 1.50 7.25 -12.90
CA HIS A 213 1.04 6.60 -14.12
C HIS A 213 0.60 5.14 -13.93
N PRO A 214 -0.44 4.87 -13.13
CA PRO A 214 -0.97 3.52 -12.98
C PRO A 214 -1.41 2.96 -14.34
N VAL A 215 -1.14 1.68 -14.59
CA VAL A 215 -1.55 1.00 -15.81
C VAL A 215 -3.02 0.61 -15.78
N ARG A 216 -3.60 0.48 -14.57
CA ARG A 216 -5.03 0.26 -14.34
C ARG A 216 -5.40 0.54 -12.90
N MET A 217 -6.72 0.58 -12.66
CA MET A 217 -7.32 0.61 -11.32
C MET A 217 -8.05 -0.71 -11.09
N GLU A 218 -7.87 -1.32 -9.91
CA GLU A 218 -8.71 -2.43 -9.48
C GLU A 218 -9.92 -1.88 -8.73
N LYS A 219 -11.10 -2.07 -9.32
CA LYS A 219 -12.34 -1.58 -8.76
C LYS A 219 -12.77 -2.38 -7.53
N LYS A 220 -13.27 -1.69 -6.53
CA LYS A 220 -13.88 -2.28 -5.34
C LYS A 220 -15.32 -1.83 -5.20
N TYR A 221 -16.14 -2.69 -4.61
CA TYR A 221 -17.56 -2.45 -4.44
C TYR A 221 -17.97 -2.72 -2.99
N THR A 222 -18.88 -1.90 -2.50
CA THR A 222 -19.54 -2.12 -1.21
C THR A 222 -20.95 -2.62 -1.43
N ILE A 223 -21.33 -3.71 -0.74
CA ILE A 223 -22.69 -4.23 -0.74
C ILE A 223 -23.40 -3.73 0.50
N LEU A 224 -24.40 -2.88 0.30
CA LEU A 224 -25.21 -2.27 1.35
C LEU A 224 -26.56 -2.99 1.46
N GLU A 225 -27.03 -3.25 2.68
CA GLU A 225 -28.42 -3.72 2.89
C GLU A 225 -29.37 -2.54 2.74
N ARG A 226 -30.43 -2.74 1.94
CA ARG A 226 -31.51 -1.74 1.86
C ARG A 226 -32.29 -1.73 3.17
N GLU A 227 -32.60 -0.53 3.67
CA GLU A 227 -33.50 -0.38 4.79
C GLU A 227 -34.89 -0.92 4.40
N ARG A 228 -35.45 -1.80 5.22
CA ARG A 228 -36.84 -2.26 5.04
C ARG A 228 -37.75 -1.12 5.51
N ASN A 229 -38.46 -0.51 4.55
CA ASN A 229 -39.58 0.38 4.86
C ASN A 229 -40.75 -0.41 5.49
#